data_fc67c47becbc8afb477b2b4e3206d608
#
_entry.id   fc67c47becbc8afb477b2b4e3206d608
#
_cell.length_a   1.000
_cell.length_b   1.000
_cell.length_c   1.000
_cell.angle_alpha   90.00
_cell.angle_beta   90.00
_cell.angle_gamma   90.00
#
_symmetry.space_group_name_H-M   'P 1'
#
loop_
_entity.id
_entity.type
_entity.pdbx_description
1 polymer ?
#
loop_
_entity_poly.entity_id
_entity_poly.type
_entity_poly.pdbx_seq_one_letter_code
_entity_poly.pdbx_strand_id
1 'polypeptide(L)'
;WYKDGSVLTDTAQKYKPTTPGSYTAKTTLNGCTSVMSAAYYYLVTDIINLSKDEYIKLAPNPFINQLNFDFVVKGYQRLNIEVFDVATGNKVASQPNLTAGSRITLGQLSSGTYIIRVTSNDNKIVQQFKVVKM
;
A
#
# COMPACT_ATOMS: atom_id res chain seq x y z
N TRP A 1 -9.70 7.39 15.62
CA TRP A 1 -8.91 7.14 14.43
C TRP A 1 -8.36 5.73 14.45
N TYR A 2 -8.26 5.13 13.27
CA TYR A 2 -7.77 3.77 13.07
C TYR A 2 -6.74 3.77 11.97
N LYS A 3 -5.71 2.95 12.15
CA LYS A 3 -4.69 2.70 11.12
C LYS A 3 -4.60 1.21 10.87
N ASP A 4 -4.76 0.80 9.61
CA ASP A 4 -4.73 -0.61 9.19
C ASP A 4 -5.63 -1.52 10.06
N GLY A 5 -6.77 -0.99 10.48
CA GLY A 5 -7.75 -1.68 11.34
C GLY A 5 -7.48 -1.60 12.84
N SER A 6 -6.37 -1.03 13.27
CA SER A 6 -6.03 -0.90 14.69
C SER A 6 -6.36 0.50 15.20
N VAL A 7 -6.93 0.59 16.40
CA VAL A 7 -7.30 1.87 17.02
C VAL A 7 -6.04 2.66 17.39
N LEU A 8 -6.06 3.96 17.09
CA LEU A 8 -5.04 4.90 17.54
C LEU A 8 -5.45 5.57 18.84
N THR A 9 -4.47 6.03 19.61
CA THR A 9 -4.70 6.74 20.88
C THR A 9 -5.19 8.17 20.69
N ASP A 10 -4.98 8.76 19.51
CA ASP A 10 -5.39 10.12 19.19
C ASP A 10 -6.91 10.19 18.99
N THR A 11 -7.55 11.10 19.72
CA THR A 11 -8.99 11.35 19.66
C THR A 11 -9.33 12.76 19.15
N ALA A 12 -8.35 13.50 18.63
CA ALA A 12 -8.54 14.84 18.11
C ALA A 12 -9.51 14.85 16.92
N GLN A 13 -10.15 15.97 16.70
CA GLN A 13 -11.06 16.17 15.57
C GLN A 13 -10.35 16.05 14.22
N LYS A 14 -9.06 16.36 14.19
CA LYS A 14 -8.21 16.25 12.99
C LYS A 14 -6.99 15.40 13.32
N TYR A 15 -6.65 14.50 12.42
CA TYR A 15 -5.47 13.65 12.54
C TYR A 15 -4.59 13.83 11.30
N LYS A 16 -3.31 14.07 11.52
CA LYS A 16 -2.32 14.16 10.45
C LYS A 16 -1.47 12.90 10.44
N PRO A 17 -1.65 12.02 9.44
CA PRO A 17 -0.82 10.83 9.34
C PRO A 17 0.66 11.17 9.15
N THR A 18 1.52 10.41 9.80
CA THR A 18 2.98 10.51 9.66
C THR A 18 3.61 9.25 9.08
N THR A 19 2.86 8.15 9.09
CA THR A 19 3.33 6.87 8.56
C THR A 19 2.37 6.36 7.49
N PRO A 20 2.87 5.68 6.44
CA PRO A 20 2.01 5.12 5.41
C PRO A 20 1.02 4.12 5.99
N GLY A 21 -0.17 4.09 5.45
CA GLY A 21 -1.19 3.14 5.86
C GLY A 21 -2.59 3.53 5.44
N SER A 22 -3.54 2.69 5.79
CA SER A 22 -4.96 2.91 5.57
C SER A 22 -5.58 3.48 6.85
N TYR A 23 -6.15 4.68 6.74
CA TYR A 23 -6.74 5.40 7.86
C TYR A 23 -8.25 5.47 7.73
N THR A 24 -8.93 5.16 8.84
CA THR A 24 -10.39 5.28 8.96
C THR A 24 -10.73 5.97 10.27
N ALA A 25 -11.97 6.44 10.38
CA ALA A 25 -12.44 7.13 11.57
C ALA A 25 -13.86 6.73 11.92
N LYS A 26 -14.16 6.80 13.21
CA LYS A 26 -15.52 6.80 13.75
C LYS A 26 -15.70 8.04 14.61
N THR A 27 -16.91 8.56 14.66
CA THR A 27 -17.26 9.66 15.56
C THR A 27 -18.28 9.17 16.60
N THR A 28 -18.16 9.68 17.82
CA THR A 28 -19.13 9.41 18.88
C THR A 28 -19.70 10.73 19.36
N LEU A 29 -21.01 10.84 19.35
CA LEU A 29 -21.76 12.01 19.83
C LEU A 29 -22.90 11.55 20.71
N ASN A 30 -22.96 12.07 21.94
CA ASN A 30 -24.03 11.74 22.91
C ASN A 30 -24.21 10.23 23.11
N GLY A 31 -23.13 9.48 23.16
CA GLY A 31 -23.14 8.01 23.31
C GLY A 31 -23.41 7.22 22.04
N CYS A 32 -23.66 7.88 20.92
CA CYS A 32 -23.90 7.23 19.62
C CYS A 32 -22.63 7.25 18.78
N THR A 33 -22.20 6.07 18.34
CA THR A 33 -21.00 5.92 17.48
C THR A 33 -21.41 5.71 16.04
N SER A 34 -20.77 6.44 15.13
CA SER A 34 -21.00 6.32 13.68
C SER A 34 -20.47 5.00 13.15
N VAL A 35 -20.88 4.66 11.93
CA VAL A 35 -20.19 3.62 11.13
C VAL A 35 -18.78 4.07 10.81
N MET A 36 -17.92 3.12 10.43
CA MET A 36 -16.55 3.41 10.00
C MET A 36 -16.57 4.27 8.72
N SER A 37 -15.72 5.28 8.67
CA SER A 37 -15.55 6.09 7.46
C SER A 37 -14.94 5.26 6.32
N ALA A 38 -15.03 5.79 5.09
CA ALA A 38 -14.25 5.27 3.99
C ALA A 38 -12.75 5.37 4.32
N ALA A 39 -11.97 4.43 3.79
CA ALA A 39 -10.54 4.39 4.03
C ALA A 39 -9.82 5.52 3.27
N TYR A 40 -8.89 6.17 3.94
CA TYR A 40 -7.97 7.12 3.34
C TYR A 40 -6.55 6.52 3.38
N TYR A 41 -5.96 6.37 2.21
CA TYR A 41 -4.58 5.88 2.11
C TYR A 41 -3.61 7.05 2.17
N TYR A 42 -2.78 7.04 3.21
CA TYR A 42 -1.67 7.96 3.28
C TYR A 42 -0.46 7.34 2.59
N LEU A 43 -0.02 7.99 1.53
CA LEU A 43 1.15 7.60 0.76
C LEU A 43 2.30 8.53 1.10
N VAL A 44 3.42 7.97 1.48
CA VAL A 44 4.65 8.73 1.54
C VAL A 44 5.37 8.51 0.22
N THR A 45 5.42 9.55 -0.59
CA THR A 45 5.95 9.47 -1.95
C THR A 45 7.47 9.47 -2.02
N ASP A 46 8.15 9.69 -0.89
CA ASP A 46 9.58 10.00 -0.90
C ASP A 46 10.34 9.32 0.23
N ILE A 47 10.15 8.02 0.39
CA ILE A 47 10.79 7.27 1.48
C ILE A 47 12.17 6.76 1.08
N ILE A 48 12.46 6.64 -0.22
CA ILE A 48 13.68 6.02 -0.67
C ILE A 48 14.48 7.01 -1.50
N ASN A 49 15.62 7.41 -0.98
CA ASN A 49 16.65 8.05 -1.79
C ASN A 49 17.31 6.97 -2.66
N LEU A 50 16.63 6.55 -3.72
CA LEU A 50 17.24 5.70 -4.71
C LEU A 50 18.30 6.50 -5.47
N SER A 51 19.46 5.90 -5.68
CA SER A 51 20.48 6.51 -6.51
C SER A 51 20.01 6.56 -7.96
N LYS A 52 20.71 7.31 -8.80
CA LYS A 52 20.37 7.49 -10.22
C LYS A 52 20.25 6.16 -10.99
N ASP A 53 20.98 5.12 -10.55
CA ASP A 53 21.02 3.81 -11.19
C ASP A 53 20.09 2.79 -10.52
N GLU A 54 19.34 3.19 -9.49
CA GLU A 54 18.42 2.32 -8.78
C GLU A 54 16.97 2.65 -9.14
N TYR A 55 16.12 1.63 -9.22
CA TYR A 55 14.69 1.81 -9.51
C TYR A 55 13.86 0.66 -8.97
N ILE A 56 12.58 0.93 -8.77
CA ILE A 56 11.53 -0.07 -8.55
C ILE A 56 10.43 0.24 -9.56
N LYS A 57 10.02 -0.76 -10.33
CA LYS A 57 9.08 -0.57 -11.44
C LYS A 57 7.99 -1.61 -11.43
N LEU A 58 6.76 -1.16 -11.59
CA LEU A 58 5.57 -1.99 -11.79
C LEU A 58 4.86 -1.56 -13.06
N ALA A 59 4.59 -2.52 -13.95
CA ALA A 59 3.92 -2.24 -15.22
C ALA A 59 3.20 -3.49 -15.73
N PRO A 60 2.16 -3.36 -16.56
CA PRO A 60 1.55 -2.11 -17.03
C PRO A 60 0.62 -1.49 -15.97
N ASN A 61 0.31 -0.22 -16.12
CA ASN A 61 -0.69 0.46 -15.31
C ASN A 61 -1.52 1.38 -16.24
N PRO A 62 -2.78 1.13 -16.47
CA PRO A 62 -3.62 0.02 -15.92
C PRO A 62 -3.19 -1.38 -16.34
N PHE A 63 -3.58 -2.37 -15.52
CA PHE A 63 -3.31 -3.78 -15.81
C PHE A 63 -4.61 -4.59 -15.91
N ILE A 64 -4.54 -5.77 -16.52
CA ILE A 64 -5.69 -6.68 -16.65
C ILE A 64 -5.52 -7.89 -15.72
N ASN A 65 -4.53 -8.72 -15.96
CA ASN A 65 -4.36 -9.97 -15.21
C ASN A 65 -3.09 -10.00 -14.37
N GLN A 66 -2.05 -9.29 -14.79
CA GLN A 66 -0.74 -9.39 -14.16
C GLN A 66 0.03 -8.10 -14.26
N LEU A 67 0.93 -7.93 -13.32
CA LEU A 67 1.94 -6.86 -13.31
C LEU A 67 3.33 -7.49 -13.39
N ASN A 68 4.21 -6.85 -14.11
CA ASN A 68 5.63 -7.16 -14.09
C ASN A 68 6.31 -6.30 -13.03
N PHE A 69 7.05 -6.95 -12.17
CA PHE A 69 7.77 -6.31 -11.07
C PHE A 69 9.26 -6.40 -11.34
N ASP A 70 9.89 -5.26 -11.50
CA ASP A 70 11.33 -5.20 -11.72
C ASP A 70 11.96 -4.15 -10.82
N PHE A 71 13.17 -4.40 -10.39
CA PHE A 71 13.89 -3.46 -9.54
C PHE A 71 15.39 -3.66 -9.63
N VAL A 72 16.11 -2.57 -9.39
CA VAL A 72 17.54 -2.56 -9.12
C VAL A 72 17.76 -1.71 -7.89
N VAL A 73 18.07 -2.34 -6.77
CA VAL A 73 18.33 -1.67 -5.49
C VAL A 73 19.56 -2.29 -4.85
N LYS A 74 20.59 -1.49 -4.62
CA LYS A 74 21.85 -1.95 -4.04
C LYS A 74 21.63 -2.63 -2.69
N GLY A 75 22.19 -3.84 -2.54
CA GLY A 75 22.10 -4.59 -1.30
C GLY A 75 20.84 -5.41 -1.13
N TYR A 76 19.91 -5.35 -2.10
CA TYR A 76 18.66 -6.09 -2.05
C TYR A 76 18.45 -6.89 -3.32
N GLN A 77 18.32 -8.19 -3.18
CA GLN A 77 18.02 -9.10 -4.30
C GLN A 77 16.57 -9.56 -4.29
N ARG A 78 15.86 -9.35 -3.17
CA ARG A 78 14.47 -9.75 -2.99
C ARG A 78 13.71 -8.67 -2.25
N LEU A 79 12.49 -8.42 -2.70
CA LEU A 79 11.57 -7.50 -2.06
C LEU A 79 10.22 -8.18 -1.88
N ASN A 80 9.42 -7.65 -0.97
CA ASN A 80 8.08 -8.15 -0.68
C ASN A 80 7.05 -7.17 -1.24
N ILE A 81 5.89 -7.67 -1.65
CA ILE A 81 4.77 -6.83 -2.00
C ILE A 81 3.52 -7.18 -1.20
N GLU A 82 2.74 -6.16 -0.92
CA GLU A 82 1.39 -6.27 -0.38
C GLU A 82 0.45 -5.44 -1.22
N VAL A 83 -0.74 -5.96 -1.49
CA VAL A 83 -1.75 -5.30 -2.31
C VAL A 83 -2.96 -4.95 -1.45
N PHE A 84 -3.36 -3.69 -1.47
CA PHE A 84 -4.49 -3.17 -0.71
C PHE A 84 -5.56 -2.65 -1.66
N ASP A 85 -6.82 -2.99 -1.38
CA ASP A 85 -7.97 -2.43 -2.08
C ASP A 85 -8.24 -1.03 -1.54
N VAL A 86 -8.23 -0.03 -2.40
CA VAL A 86 -8.49 1.37 -2.02
C VAL A 86 -9.91 1.56 -1.51
N ALA A 87 -10.88 0.87 -2.08
CA ALA A 87 -12.28 1.01 -1.71
C ALA A 87 -12.58 0.51 -0.28
N THR A 88 -11.95 -0.58 0.14
CA THR A 88 -12.21 -1.22 1.43
C THR A 88 -11.11 -1.03 2.46
N GLY A 89 -9.90 -0.68 2.03
CA GLY A 89 -8.74 -0.59 2.90
C GLY A 89 -8.12 -1.93 3.28
N ASN A 90 -8.64 -3.03 2.75
CA ASN A 90 -8.18 -4.37 3.11
C ASN A 90 -6.99 -4.82 2.26
N LYS A 91 -6.09 -5.57 2.89
CA LYS A 91 -5.06 -6.29 2.17
C LYS A 91 -5.71 -7.47 1.44
N VAL A 92 -5.56 -7.51 0.13
CA VAL A 92 -6.20 -8.52 -0.73
C VAL A 92 -5.19 -9.51 -1.32
N ALA A 93 -3.91 -9.21 -1.27
CA ALA A 93 -2.85 -10.13 -1.71
C ALA A 93 -1.52 -9.74 -1.07
N SER A 94 -0.62 -10.72 -0.97
CA SER A 94 0.76 -10.49 -0.58
C SER A 94 1.67 -11.55 -1.20
N GLN A 95 2.85 -11.14 -1.62
CA GLN A 95 3.87 -12.05 -2.15
C GLN A 95 5.23 -11.66 -1.59
N PRO A 96 5.84 -12.51 -0.75
CA PRO A 96 7.16 -12.26 -0.20
C PRO A 96 8.28 -12.74 -1.12
N ASN A 97 9.47 -12.23 -0.91
CA ASN A 97 10.72 -12.72 -1.49
C ASN A 97 10.72 -12.73 -3.03
N LEU A 98 10.19 -11.68 -3.65
CA LEU A 98 10.21 -11.55 -5.11
C LEU A 98 11.57 -11.08 -5.60
N THR A 99 12.03 -11.70 -6.67
CA THR A 99 13.23 -11.27 -7.39
C THR A 99 12.88 -10.28 -8.49
N ALA A 100 13.88 -9.57 -9.00
CA ALA A 100 13.71 -8.71 -10.15
C ALA A 100 13.19 -9.49 -11.37
N GLY A 101 12.27 -8.91 -12.12
CA GLY A 101 11.65 -9.55 -13.28
C GLY A 101 10.52 -10.52 -12.94
N SER A 102 10.03 -10.53 -11.70
CA SER A 102 8.91 -11.39 -11.29
C SER A 102 7.59 -10.90 -11.87
N ARG A 103 6.65 -11.84 -12.05
CA ARG A 103 5.26 -11.53 -12.41
C ARG A 103 4.37 -11.67 -11.20
N ILE A 104 3.47 -10.72 -11.05
CA ILE A 104 2.45 -10.72 -10.00
C ILE A 104 1.12 -10.97 -10.67
N THR A 105 0.52 -12.12 -10.41
CA THR A 105 -0.77 -12.51 -10.99
C THR A 105 -1.89 -12.04 -10.08
N LEU A 106 -2.74 -11.13 -10.60
CA LEU A 106 -3.84 -10.51 -9.86
C LEU A 106 -5.15 -10.58 -10.63
N GLY A 107 -5.30 -11.56 -11.54
CA GLY A 107 -6.48 -11.70 -12.36
C GLY A 107 -7.76 -11.97 -11.57
N GLN A 108 -7.65 -12.53 -10.37
CA GLN A 108 -8.79 -12.84 -9.49
C GLN A 108 -9.37 -11.59 -8.81
N LEU A 109 -8.67 -10.46 -8.83
CA LEU A 109 -9.18 -9.24 -8.22
C LEU A 109 -10.23 -8.56 -9.10
N SER A 110 -11.18 -7.88 -8.46
CA SER A 110 -12.16 -7.06 -9.16
C SER A 110 -11.52 -5.84 -9.80
N SER A 111 -12.16 -5.31 -10.84
CA SER A 111 -11.74 -4.03 -11.42
C SER A 111 -11.80 -2.93 -10.35
N GLY A 112 -10.80 -2.09 -10.32
CA GLY A 112 -10.72 -1.03 -9.31
C GLY A 112 -9.31 -0.50 -9.15
N THR A 113 -9.15 0.31 -8.11
CA THR A 113 -7.87 0.92 -7.76
C THR A 113 -7.25 0.21 -6.57
N TYR A 114 -5.97 -0.08 -6.67
CA TYR A 114 -5.20 -0.79 -5.63
C TYR A 114 -3.93 -0.04 -5.30
N ILE A 115 -3.47 -0.21 -4.07
CA ILE A 115 -2.15 0.25 -3.64
C ILE A 115 -1.25 -0.97 -3.49
N ILE A 116 -0.10 -0.93 -4.12
CA ILE A 116 0.94 -1.94 -3.96
C ILE A 116 2.05 -1.35 -3.11
N ARG A 117 2.28 -1.94 -1.96
CA ARG A 117 3.37 -1.56 -1.07
C ARG A 117 4.53 -2.54 -1.26
N VAL A 118 5.69 -2.00 -1.60
CA VAL A 118 6.93 -2.76 -1.78
C VAL A 118 7.81 -2.52 -0.56
N THR A 119 8.25 -3.60 0.07
CA THR A 119 9.08 -3.51 1.29
C THR A 119 10.25 -4.48 1.21
N SER A 120 11.35 -4.13 1.88
CA SER A 120 12.43 -5.07 2.18
C SER A 120 12.18 -5.77 3.51
N ASN A 121 12.84 -6.91 3.75
CA ASN A 121 12.69 -7.66 5.00
C ASN A 121 13.13 -6.86 6.23
N ASP A 122 14.09 -5.97 6.08
CA ASP A 122 14.56 -5.09 7.15
C ASP A 122 13.76 -3.79 7.27
N ASN A 123 12.73 -3.60 6.44
CA ASN A 123 11.88 -2.43 6.36
C ASN A 123 12.61 -1.11 6.07
N LYS A 124 13.83 -1.17 5.55
CA LYS A 124 14.57 0.02 5.13
C LYS A 124 14.11 0.54 3.77
N ILE A 125 13.62 -0.36 2.92
CA ILE A 125 13.01 -0.02 1.63
C ILE A 125 11.51 -0.11 1.79
N VAL A 126 10.80 0.99 1.58
CA VAL A 126 9.34 1.05 1.58
C VAL A 126 8.92 1.99 0.46
N GLN A 127 8.19 1.49 -0.52
CA GLN A 127 7.64 2.29 -1.60
C GLN A 127 6.22 1.85 -1.91
N GLN A 128 5.38 2.80 -2.33
CA GLN A 128 3.98 2.53 -2.63
C GLN A 128 3.64 2.99 -4.04
N PHE A 129 2.81 2.20 -4.72
CA PHE A 129 2.35 2.47 -6.07
C PHE A 129 0.83 2.39 -6.11
N LYS A 130 0.22 3.34 -6.78
CA LYS A 130 -1.21 3.30 -7.11
C LYS A 130 -1.36 2.64 -8.49
N VAL A 131 -2.11 1.55 -8.56
CA VAL A 131 -2.37 0.82 -9.81
C VAL A 131 -3.86 0.68 -10.04
N VAL A 132 -4.24 0.60 -11.31
CA VAL A 132 -5.63 0.45 -11.71
C VAL A 132 -5.79 -0.89 -12.44
N LYS A 133 -6.73 -1.71 -11.96
CA LYS A 133 -7.13 -2.95 -12.62
C LYS A 133 -8.37 -2.71 -13.48
N MET A 134 -8.25 -3.09 -14.70
CA MET A 134 -9.36 -3.02 -15.67
C MET A 134 -10.15 -4.32 -15.74
#